data_84e551a38d35c2c1d9429b595f0b82de
#
_entry.id   84e551a38d35c2c1d9429b595f0b82de
#
_cell.length_a   1.000
_cell.length_b   1.000
_cell.length_c   1.000
_cell.angle_alpha   90.00
_cell.angle_beta   90.00
_cell.angle_gamma   90.00
#
_symmetry.space_group_name_H-M   'P 1'
#
loop_
_entity.id
_entity.type
_entity.pdbx_description
1 polymer ?
#
loop_
_entity_poly.entity_id
_entity_poly.type
_entity_poly.pdbx_seq_one_letter_code
_entity_poly.pdbx_strand_id
1 'polypeptide(L)'
;QKVAGLKVVTDGEFRRSYWHLDFMWGLGGIERRASREGYQFHDEETTADTAVVTGTISGENHPFVEHFKFVQALAGDDHVARQTIPAPIQTFSEVTLDRCDGQQESLHSVYPSNEALFEAIAAAYRTVIADLYAAGCRNIQFDDCTWGIYCDTDFVAKTGMSPVDLQTVSELGVALNNAAIEGAPADLAITTHVCRGNYHSTYAFEGDYDPVAPY
;
A
#
# COMPACT_ATOMS: atom_id res chain seq x y z
N GLN A 1 21.40 -1.31 -11.17
CA GLN A 1 21.44 -0.71 -9.82
C GLN A 1 22.87 -0.80 -9.25
N LYS A 2 23.45 -1.99 -9.09
CA LYS A 2 24.82 -2.18 -8.56
C LYS A 2 25.88 -1.42 -9.35
N VAL A 3 25.88 -1.56 -10.68
CA VAL A 3 26.82 -0.84 -11.58
C VAL A 3 26.67 0.69 -11.46
N ALA A 4 25.46 1.18 -11.15
CA ALA A 4 25.21 2.59 -10.89
C ALA A 4 25.63 3.04 -9.46
N GLY A 5 26.17 2.14 -8.64
CA GLY A 5 26.65 2.45 -7.28
C GLY A 5 25.56 2.54 -6.21
N LEU A 6 24.33 2.08 -6.50
CA LEU A 6 23.26 2.06 -5.50
C LEU A 6 23.56 1.03 -4.41
N LYS A 7 23.48 1.43 -3.15
CA LYS A 7 23.68 0.56 -1.99
C LYS A 7 22.43 -0.22 -1.61
N VAL A 8 21.27 0.35 -1.87
CA VAL A 8 19.96 -0.30 -1.69
C VAL A 8 19.43 -0.68 -3.06
N VAL A 9 19.00 -1.93 -3.22
CA VAL A 9 18.52 -2.48 -4.51
C VAL A 9 17.13 -3.08 -4.35
N THR A 10 16.32 -3.00 -5.41
CA THR A 10 14.95 -3.52 -5.48
C THR A 10 14.78 -4.38 -6.72
N ASP A 11 13.68 -5.11 -6.83
CA ASP A 11 13.33 -5.85 -8.06
C ASP A 11 12.77 -4.95 -9.17
N GLY A 12 12.55 -3.65 -8.90
CA GLY A 12 11.92 -2.72 -9.84
C GLY A 12 10.46 -3.06 -10.12
N GLU A 13 9.86 -3.92 -9.29
CA GLU A 13 8.45 -4.33 -9.38
C GLU A 13 8.04 -5.05 -10.67
N PHE A 14 9.01 -5.61 -11.42
CA PHE A 14 8.77 -6.29 -12.70
C PHE A 14 7.84 -7.51 -12.61
N ARG A 15 7.55 -8.02 -11.40
CA ARG A 15 6.63 -9.13 -11.19
C ARG A 15 5.20 -8.68 -10.96
N ARG A 16 4.95 -7.36 -10.84
CA ARG A 16 3.64 -6.80 -10.50
C ARG A 16 2.95 -6.25 -11.74
N SER A 17 1.66 -6.51 -11.87
CA SER A 17 0.78 -5.79 -12.80
C SER A 17 0.45 -4.41 -12.25
N TYR A 18 0.21 -4.35 -10.94
CA TYR A 18 0.01 -3.13 -10.17
C TYR A 18 0.91 -3.14 -8.93
N TRP A 19 1.54 -2.02 -8.63
CA TRP A 19 2.43 -1.90 -7.47
C TRP A 19 1.74 -2.23 -6.14
N HIS A 20 0.44 -1.95 -6.00
CA HIS A 20 -0.36 -2.12 -4.78
C HIS A 20 -1.31 -3.33 -4.84
N LEU A 21 -2.08 -3.50 -5.93
CA LEU A 21 -3.08 -4.56 -6.01
C LEU A 21 -2.46 -5.95 -5.94
N ASP A 22 -1.30 -6.16 -6.57
CA ASP A 22 -0.61 -7.45 -6.51
C ASP A 22 -0.23 -7.84 -5.08
N PHE A 23 0.08 -6.87 -4.21
CA PHE A 23 0.26 -7.12 -2.78
C PHE A 23 -1.07 -7.49 -2.12
N MET A 24 -2.12 -6.72 -2.36
CA MET A 24 -3.44 -6.96 -1.76
C MET A 24 -4.00 -8.34 -2.16
N TRP A 25 -3.84 -8.73 -3.42
CA TRP A 25 -4.25 -10.07 -3.90
C TRP A 25 -3.37 -11.20 -3.33
N GLY A 26 -2.21 -10.89 -2.80
CA GLY A 26 -1.37 -11.84 -2.06
C GLY A 26 -1.82 -12.10 -0.63
N LEU A 27 -2.68 -11.22 -0.07
CA LEU A 27 -3.26 -11.43 1.25
C LEU A 27 -4.39 -12.47 1.19
N GLY A 28 -4.44 -13.37 2.16
CA GLY A 28 -5.59 -14.26 2.33
C GLY A 28 -6.87 -13.44 2.51
N GLY A 29 -7.99 -13.94 1.99
CA GLY A 29 -9.29 -13.28 2.10
C GLY A 29 -9.52 -12.08 1.18
N ILE A 30 -8.59 -11.79 0.27
CA ILE A 30 -8.74 -10.73 -0.74
C ILE A 30 -8.61 -11.34 -2.14
N GLU A 31 -9.53 -10.99 -3.03
CA GLU A 31 -9.57 -11.47 -4.40
C GLU A 31 -9.49 -10.34 -5.42
N ARG A 32 -8.89 -10.64 -6.58
CA ARG A 32 -8.93 -9.78 -7.76
C ARG A 32 -10.32 -9.79 -8.38
N ARG A 33 -10.86 -8.61 -8.67
CA ARG A 33 -12.06 -8.46 -9.50
C ARG A 33 -11.88 -7.31 -10.49
N ALA A 34 -12.62 -7.39 -11.60
CA ALA A 34 -12.74 -6.28 -12.52
C ALA A 34 -13.50 -5.13 -11.84
N SER A 35 -12.99 -3.92 -11.92
CA SER A 35 -13.68 -2.71 -11.50
C SER A 35 -14.47 -2.08 -12.65
N ARG A 36 -15.35 -1.12 -12.32
CA ARG A 36 -16.12 -0.39 -13.33
C ARG A 36 -15.23 0.51 -14.19
N GLU A 37 -14.15 1.00 -13.63
CA GLU A 37 -13.17 1.88 -14.29
C GLU A 37 -11.77 1.67 -13.71
N GLY A 38 -10.74 2.08 -14.44
CA GLY A 38 -9.35 2.10 -13.98
C GLY A 38 -9.07 3.25 -13.02
N TYR A 39 -7.82 3.37 -12.60
CA TYR A 39 -7.35 4.57 -11.89
C TYR A 39 -7.11 5.67 -12.90
N GLN A 40 -7.58 6.88 -12.58
CA GLN A 40 -7.44 8.04 -13.43
C GLN A 40 -6.13 8.77 -13.14
N PHE A 41 -5.38 9.04 -14.18
CA PHE A 41 -4.22 9.92 -14.19
C PHE A 41 -4.51 11.09 -15.13
N HIS A 42 -3.64 12.09 -15.21
CA HIS A 42 -3.95 13.34 -15.89
C HIS A 42 -4.49 13.15 -17.32
N ASP A 43 -3.88 12.31 -18.12
CA ASP A 43 -4.32 12.02 -19.50
C ASP A 43 -4.41 10.52 -19.80
N GLU A 44 -4.38 9.68 -18.76
CA GLU A 44 -4.30 8.23 -18.87
C GLU A 44 -5.22 7.53 -17.88
N GLU A 45 -5.69 6.35 -18.25
CA GLU A 45 -6.45 5.46 -17.38
C GLU A 45 -5.81 4.08 -17.35
N THR A 46 -5.72 3.47 -16.18
CA THR A 46 -5.21 2.10 -16.05
C THR A 46 -6.24 1.06 -16.49
N THR A 47 -5.84 -0.20 -16.58
CA THR A 47 -6.78 -1.31 -16.67
C THR A 47 -7.71 -1.33 -15.44
N ALA A 48 -8.93 -1.83 -15.62
CA ALA A 48 -9.97 -1.77 -14.59
C ALA A 48 -9.92 -3.02 -13.68
N ASP A 49 -9.15 -2.94 -12.61
CA ASP A 49 -9.02 -3.97 -11.58
C ASP A 49 -9.15 -3.38 -10.18
N THR A 50 -9.59 -4.20 -9.21
CA THR A 50 -9.71 -3.84 -7.80
C THR A 50 -9.47 -5.04 -6.89
N ALA A 51 -9.38 -4.80 -5.59
CA ALA A 51 -9.25 -5.79 -4.53
C ALA A 51 -10.56 -5.88 -3.72
N VAL A 52 -11.14 -7.08 -3.61
CA VAL A 52 -12.40 -7.31 -2.90
C VAL A 52 -12.18 -8.26 -1.76
N VAL A 53 -12.64 -7.89 -0.57
CA VAL A 53 -12.62 -8.77 0.62
C VAL A 53 -13.69 -9.84 0.46
N THR A 54 -13.28 -11.10 0.48
CA THR A 54 -14.15 -12.28 0.35
C THR A 54 -14.04 -13.24 1.54
N GLY A 55 -13.13 -12.96 2.47
CA GLY A 55 -12.89 -13.78 3.66
C GLY A 55 -12.01 -13.03 4.67
N THR A 56 -11.63 -13.72 5.74
CA THR A 56 -10.73 -13.14 6.77
C THR A 56 -9.39 -12.80 6.17
N ILE A 57 -8.97 -11.54 6.30
CA ILE A 57 -7.68 -11.05 5.80
C ILE A 57 -6.55 -11.68 6.62
N SER A 58 -5.56 -12.26 5.95
CA SER A 58 -4.36 -12.81 6.59
C SER A 58 -3.10 -12.55 5.77
N GLY A 59 -1.95 -12.48 6.46
CA GLY A 59 -0.65 -12.21 5.84
C GLY A 59 0.21 -13.46 5.60
N GLU A 60 -0.26 -14.65 5.97
CA GLU A 60 0.52 -15.88 5.91
C GLU A 60 0.83 -16.29 4.46
N ASN A 61 2.06 -16.78 4.25
CA ASN A 61 2.54 -17.26 2.96
C ASN A 61 2.46 -16.21 1.83
N HIS A 62 2.62 -14.94 2.17
CA HIS A 62 2.54 -13.85 1.19
C HIS A 62 3.61 -13.99 0.09
N PRO A 63 3.25 -13.91 -1.21
CA PRO A 63 4.18 -14.18 -2.32
C PRO A 63 5.36 -13.21 -2.37
N PHE A 64 5.26 -12.00 -1.80
CA PHE A 64 6.34 -11.02 -1.78
C PHE A 64 7.53 -11.47 -0.92
N VAL A 65 7.36 -12.43 -0.02
CA VAL A 65 8.48 -13.04 0.71
C VAL A 65 9.43 -13.76 -0.26
N GLU A 66 8.88 -14.51 -1.23
CA GLU A 66 9.70 -15.17 -2.25
C GLU A 66 10.29 -14.17 -3.26
N HIS A 67 9.57 -13.09 -3.57
CA HIS A 67 10.12 -11.99 -4.38
C HIS A 67 11.33 -11.34 -3.69
N PHE A 68 11.21 -11.09 -2.38
CA PHE A 68 12.33 -10.56 -1.57
C PHE A 68 13.53 -11.50 -1.56
N LYS A 69 13.32 -12.79 -1.30
CA LYS A 69 14.41 -13.79 -1.29
C LYS A 69 15.20 -13.82 -2.60
N PHE A 70 14.51 -13.67 -3.74
CA PHE A 70 15.17 -13.56 -5.04
C PHE A 70 16.08 -12.32 -5.13
N VAL A 71 15.59 -11.16 -4.69
CA VAL A 71 16.39 -9.92 -4.69
C VAL A 71 17.57 -10.02 -3.73
N GLN A 72 17.34 -10.57 -2.53
CA GLN A 72 18.38 -10.78 -1.51
C GLN A 72 19.51 -11.67 -2.04
N ALA A 73 19.18 -12.76 -2.75
CA ALA A 73 20.18 -13.63 -3.36
C ALA A 73 21.05 -12.91 -4.42
N LEU A 74 20.47 -11.96 -5.13
CA LEU A 74 21.19 -11.16 -6.13
C LEU A 74 21.93 -9.97 -5.51
N ALA A 75 21.47 -9.43 -4.38
CA ALA A 75 22.08 -8.30 -3.69
C ALA A 75 23.50 -8.67 -3.24
N GLY A 76 23.69 -9.86 -2.67
CA GLY A 76 24.95 -10.26 -2.05
C GLY A 76 25.24 -9.46 -0.79
N ASP A 77 26.47 -9.59 -0.26
CA ASP A 77 26.85 -9.02 1.03
C ASP A 77 27.10 -7.49 0.98
N ASP A 78 27.34 -6.94 -0.21
CA ASP A 78 27.72 -5.52 -0.38
C ASP A 78 26.52 -4.57 -0.56
N HIS A 79 25.30 -5.10 -0.70
CA HIS A 79 24.09 -4.34 -0.99
C HIS A 79 22.94 -4.77 -0.11
N VAL A 80 22.06 -3.84 0.20
CA VAL A 80 20.83 -4.09 0.96
C VAL A 80 19.67 -4.32 0.00
N ALA A 81 19.02 -5.47 0.07
CA ALA A 81 17.75 -5.69 -0.61
C ALA A 81 16.63 -4.95 0.13
N ARG A 82 15.87 -4.14 -0.59
CA ARG A 82 14.68 -3.45 -0.09
C ARG A 82 13.43 -4.11 -0.68
N GLN A 83 12.44 -4.36 0.18
CA GLN A 83 11.10 -4.72 -0.24
C GLN A 83 10.18 -3.50 -0.19
N THR A 84 9.53 -3.18 -1.31
CA THR A 84 8.47 -2.19 -1.38
C THR A 84 7.12 -2.88 -1.24
N ILE A 85 6.24 -2.34 -0.42
CA ILE A 85 4.85 -2.79 -0.25
C ILE A 85 3.93 -1.58 -0.13
N PRO A 86 2.66 -1.64 -0.54
CA PRO A 86 1.74 -0.53 -0.29
C PRO A 86 1.62 -0.28 1.21
N ALA A 87 1.41 0.97 1.61
CA ALA A 87 1.10 1.28 3.00
C ALA A 87 -0.21 0.61 3.45
N PRO A 88 -0.36 0.21 4.72
CA PRO A 88 -1.59 -0.38 5.22
C PRO A 88 -2.84 0.44 4.93
N ILE A 89 -2.77 1.76 5.04
CA ILE A 89 -3.88 2.66 4.72
C ILE A 89 -4.27 2.60 3.23
N GLN A 90 -3.34 2.31 2.33
CA GLN A 90 -3.64 2.11 0.91
C GLN A 90 -4.54 0.89 0.70
N THR A 91 -4.28 -0.20 1.46
CA THR A 91 -5.14 -1.39 1.44
C THR A 91 -6.52 -1.09 2.02
N PHE A 92 -6.58 -0.40 3.17
CA PHE A 92 -7.84 0.01 3.78
C PHE A 92 -8.67 0.86 2.80
N SER A 93 -8.05 1.86 2.19
CA SER A 93 -8.71 2.73 1.22
C SER A 93 -9.26 1.94 0.03
N GLU A 94 -8.47 1.04 -0.57
CA GLU A 94 -8.90 0.27 -1.74
C GLU A 94 -10.10 -0.63 -1.45
N VAL A 95 -10.08 -1.38 -0.34
CA VAL A 95 -11.15 -2.32 -0.04
C VAL A 95 -12.44 -1.65 0.45
N THR A 96 -12.36 -0.39 0.92
CA THR A 96 -13.53 0.41 1.33
C THR A 96 -14.14 1.24 0.20
N LEU A 97 -13.50 1.32 -0.98
CA LEU A 97 -14.09 1.92 -2.16
C LEU A 97 -15.21 1.02 -2.73
N ASP A 98 -16.14 1.63 -3.47
CA ASP A 98 -17.18 0.92 -4.24
C ASP A 98 -16.82 0.90 -5.72
N ARG A 99 -15.84 0.06 -6.09
CA ARG A 99 -15.30 0.00 -7.46
C ARG A 99 -15.95 -1.07 -8.33
N CYS A 100 -16.61 -2.07 -7.74
CA CYS A 100 -17.32 -3.11 -8.46
C CYS A 100 -18.57 -3.57 -7.71
N ASP A 101 -19.48 -4.23 -8.42
CA ASP A 101 -20.75 -4.68 -7.86
C ASP A 101 -20.54 -5.70 -6.73
N GLY A 102 -21.23 -5.49 -5.62
CA GLY A 102 -21.17 -6.34 -4.45
C GLY A 102 -19.91 -6.17 -3.59
N GLN A 103 -19.03 -5.22 -3.88
CA GLN A 103 -17.80 -5.02 -3.11
C GLN A 103 -18.11 -4.67 -1.65
N GLN A 104 -19.01 -3.73 -1.42
CA GLN A 104 -19.36 -3.28 -0.07
C GLN A 104 -20.14 -4.34 0.71
N GLU A 105 -21.08 -5.07 0.07
CA GLU A 105 -21.80 -6.17 0.69
C GLU A 105 -20.83 -7.28 1.11
N SER A 106 -19.85 -7.60 0.26
CA SER A 106 -18.84 -8.62 0.55
C SER A 106 -17.98 -8.18 1.74
N LEU A 107 -17.48 -6.95 1.74
CA LEU A 107 -16.70 -6.37 2.86
C LEU A 107 -17.48 -6.45 4.18
N HIS A 108 -18.72 -5.92 4.20
CA HIS A 108 -19.52 -5.85 5.43
C HIS A 108 -19.99 -7.24 5.92
N SER A 109 -20.05 -8.26 5.03
CA SER A 109 -20.32 -9.63 5.43
C SER A 109 -19.19 -10.25 6.26
N VAL A 110 -17.95 -9.80 6.07
CA VAL A 110 -16.75 -10.27 6.80
C VAL A 110 -16.41 -9.35 7.95
N TYR A 111 -16.42 -8.04 7.70
CA TYR A 111 -16.07 -6.99 8.67
C TYR A 111 -17.23 -6.02 8.88
N PRO A 112 -17.96 -6.15 10.00
CA PRO A 112 -19.16 -5.33 10.25
C PRO A 112 -18.82 -3.87 10.61
N SER A 113 -17.56 -3.56 10.89
CA SER A 113 -17.12 -2.19 11.22
C SER A 113 -15.72 -1.89 10.67
N ASN A 114 -15.41 -0.61 10.51
CA ASN A 114 -14.09 -0.14 10.10
C ASN A 114 -13.00 -0.49 11.13
N GLU A 115 -13.32 -0.56 12.41
CA GLU A 115 -12.38 -0.95 13.47
C GLU A 115 -11.98 -2.42 13.32
N ALA A 116 -12.92 -3.31 13.01
CA ALA A 116 -12.62 -4.72 12.76
C ALA A 116 -11.75 -4.90 11.51
N LEU A 117 -12.01 -4.15 10.45
CA LEU A 117 -11.19 -4.13 9.24
C LEU A 117 -9.79 -3.58 9.52
N PHE A 118 -9.69 -2.48 10.28
CA PHE A 118 -8.42 -1.87 10.70
C PHE A 118 -7.53 -2.89 11.40
N GLU A 119 -8.05 -3.57 12.42
CA GLU A 119 -7.28 -4.57 13.18
C GLU A 119 -6.85 -5.76 12.30
N ALA A 120 -7.71 -6.22 11.39
CA ALA A 120 -7.39 -7.31 10.48
C ALA A 120 -6.26 -6.93 9.51
N ILE A 121 -6.29 -5.74 8.92
CA ILE A 121 -5.24 -5.26 8.04
C ILE A 121 -3.93 -5.09 8.82
N ALA A 122 -3.96 -4.43 9.99
CA ALA A 122 -2.77 -4.25 10.81
C ALA A 122 -2.12 -5.61 11.18
N ALA A 123 -2.93 -6.60 11.57
CA ALA A 123 -2.46 -7.94 11.91
C ALA A 123 -1.83 -8.65 10.69
N ALA A 124 -2.48 -8.57 9.52
CA ALA A 124 -1.97 -9.19 8.30
C ALA A 124 -0.62 -8.58 7.88
N TYR A 125 -0.49 -7.25 7.95
CA TYR A 125 0.79 -6.58 7.66
C TYR A 125 1.88 -6.95 8.67
N ARG A 126 1.57 -7.03 9.97
CA ARG A 126 2.54 -7.54 10.97
C ARG A 126 3.07 -8.92 10.61
N THR A 127 2.19 -9.82 10.15
CA THR A 127 2.59 -11.16 9.70
C THR A 127 3.53 -11.09 8.49
N VAL A 128 3.16 -10.33 7.44
CA VAL A 128 4.02 -10.17 6.25
C VAL A 128 5.37 -9.55 6.60
N ILE A 129 5.40 -8.54 7.46
CA ILE A 129 6.62 -7.88 7.91
C ILE A 129 7.52 -8.86 8.70
N ALA A 130 6.92 -9.66 9.58
CA ALA A 130 7.64 -10.69 10.34
C ALA A 130 8.24 -11.77 9.43
N ASP A 131 7.49 -12.22 8.42
CA ASP A 131 7.95 -13.20 7.44
C ASP A 131 9.08 -12.65 6.55
N LEU A 132 8.96 -11.40 6.11
CA LEU A 132 10.02 -10.70 5.39
C LEU A 132 11.28 -10.57 6.25
N TYR A 133 11.13 -10.19 7.53
CA TYR A 133 12.24 -10.09 8.46
C TYR A 133 12.91 -11.45 8.69
N ALA A 134 12.13 -12.51 8.88
CA ALA A 134 12.63 -13.89 9.01
C ALA A 134 13.36 -14.37 7.75
N ALA A 135 12.95 -13.88 6.57
CA ALA A 135 13.64 -14.12 5.30
C ALA A 135 14.93 -13.31 5.12
N GLY A 136 15.29 -12.47 6.09
CA GLY A 136 16.52 -11.65 6.09
C GLY A 136 16.30 -10.19 5.67
N CYS A 137 15.06 -9.74 5.45
CA CYS A 137 14.75 -8.35 5.12
C CYS A 137 15.13 -7.42 6.30
N ARG A 138 15.81 -6.33 5.98
CA ARG A 138 16.17 -5.27 6.94
C ARG A 138 15.80 -3.87 6.43
N ASN A 139 15.12 -3.82 5.28
CA ASN A 139 14.69 -2.55 4.70
C ASN A 139 13.36 -2.74 3.97
N ILE A 140 12.30 -2.13 4.50
CA ILE A 140 10.96 -2.09 3.90
C ILE A 140 10.62 -0.63 3.59
N GLN A 141 9.98 -0.41 2.44
CA GLN A 141 9.39 0.87 2.08
C GLN A 141 7.88 0.70 1.95
N PHE A 142 7.13 1.48 2.73
CA PHE A 142 5.72 1.68 2.51
C PHE A 142 5.52 2.70 1.38
N ASP A 143 4.84 2.28 0.31
CA ASP A 143 4.44 3.17 -0.77
C ASP A 143 3.02 3.67 -0.46
N ASP A 144 2.90 4.98 -0.21
CA ASP A 144 1.67 5.59 0.29
C ASP A 144 1.23 6.74 -0.63
N CYS A 145 0.37 6.42 -1.60
CA CYS A 145 -0.22 7.40 -2.50
C CYS A 145 -1.42 8.14 -1.88
N THR A 146 -1.93 7.71 -0.71
CA THR A 146 -3.06 8.39 -0.05
C THR A 146 -2.70 9.82 0.34
N TRP A 147 -1.47 10.05 0.78
CA TRP A 147 -0.97 11.40 1.07
C TRP A 147 -0.96 12.32 -0.15
N GLY A 148 -0.69 11.76 -1.34
CA GLY A 148 -0.74 12.52 -2.59
C GLY A 148 -2.11 13.10 -2.88
N ILE A 149 -3.18 12.37 -2.56
CA ILE A 149 -4.57 12.83 -2.68
C ILE A 149 -4.79 14.07 -1.81
N TYR A 150 -4.28 14.05 -0.58
CA TYR A 150 -4.48 15.14 0.40
C TYR A 150 -3.62 16.37 0.13
N CYS A 151 -2.57 16.23 -0.69
CA CYS A 151 -1.77 17.35 -1.20
C CYS A 151 -2.51 18.18 -2.25
N ASP A 152 -3.46 17.60 -2.99
CA ASP A 152 -4.21 18.25 -4.04
C ASP A 152 -5.45 18.96 -3.48
N THR A 153 -5.29 20.24 -3.16
CA THR A 153 -6.36 21.05 -2.57
C THR A 153 -7.58 21.19 -3.47
N ASP A 154 -7.38 21.20 -4.80
CA ASP A 154 -8.49 21.29 -5.77
C ASP A 154 -9.25 19.97 -5.84
N PHE A 155 -8.55 18.85 -5.77
CA PHE A 155 -9.18 17.54 -5.69
C PHE A 155 -9.95 17.38 -4.37
N VAL A 156 -9.33 17.71 -3.23
CA VAL A 156 -9.99 17.68 -1.91
C VAL A 156 -11.25 18.55 -1.92
N ALA A 157 -11.19 19.76 -2.47
CA ALA A 157 -12.36 20.63 -2.58
C ALA A 157 -13.49 20.00 -3.42
N LYS A 158 -13.17 19.30 -4.51
CA LYS A 158 -14.15 18.60 -5.36
C LYS A 158 -14.81 17.42 -4.65
N THR A 159 -14.12 16.75 -3.71
CA THR A 159 -14.70 15.66 -2.92
C THR A 159 -15.69 16.15 -1.86
N GLY A 160 -15.68 17.44 -1.54
CA GLY A 160 -16.48 18.03 -0.48
C GLY A 160 -15.96 17.75 0.93
N MET A 161 -14.77 17.19 1.07
CA MET A 161 -14.15 16.96 2.38
C MET A 161 -13.92 18.28 3.11
N SER A 162 -14.37 18.36 4.36
CA SER A 162 -14.04 19.47 5.23
C SER A 162 -12.61 19.32 5.79
N PRO A 163 -12.00 20.39 6.34
CA PRO A 163 -10.72 20.27 7.05
C PRO A 163 -10.73 19.24 8.18
N VAL A 164 -11.86 19.04 8.84
CA VAL A 164 -12.04 18.03 9.91
C VAL A 164 -12.03 16.62 9.32
N ASP A 165 -12.67 16.40 8.17
CA ASP A 165 -12.65 15.11 7.48
C ASP A 165 -11.22 14.76 7.04
N LEU A 166 -10.51 15.73 6.47
CA LEU A 166 -9.11 15.56 6.06
C LEU A 166 -8.21 15.20 7.24
N GLN A 167 -8.37 15.88 8.38
CA GLN A 167 -7.66 15.54 9.60
C GLN A 167 -7.98 14.12 10.05
N THR A 168 -9.25 13.75 10.08
CA THR A 168 -9.70 12.42 10.51
C THR A 168 -9.10 11.30 9.68
N VAL A 169 -9.12 11.43 8.35
CA VAL A 169 -8.56 10.39 7.47
C VAL A 169 -7.04 10.35 7.53
N SER A 170 -6.38 11.49 7.74
CA SER A 170 -4.92 11.56 7.93
C SER A 170 -4.51 10.88 9.24
N GLU A 171 -5.18 11.17 10.34
CA GLU A 171 -4.95 10.51 11.64
C GLU A 171 -5.20 9.00 11.58
N LEU A 172 -6.25 8.56 10.87
CA LEU A 172 -6.51 7.15 10.61
C LEU A 172 -5.35 6.49 9.84
N GLY A 173 -4.84 7.17 8.81
CA GLY A 173 -3.70 6.69 8.02
C GLY A 173 -2.46 6.48 8.88
N VAL A 174 -2.10 7.47 9.70
CA VAL A 174 -0.97 7.37 10.63
C VAL A 174 -1.19 6.24 11.64
N ALA A 175 -2.40 6.15 12.23
CA ALA A 175 -2.72 5.12 13.21
C ALA A 175 -2.59 3.72 12.63
N LEU A 176 -3.13 3.48 11.44
CA LEU A 176 -3.09 2.16 10.79
C LEU A 176 -1.67 1.77 10.37
N ASN A 177 -0.92 2.72 9.78
CA ASN A 177 0.47 2.47 9.39
C ASN A 177 1.33 2.14 10.63
N ASN A 178 1.14 2.85 11.75
CA ASN A 178 1.83 2.58 13.01
C ASN A 178 1.40 1.24 13.64
N ALA A 179 0.12 0.89 13.63
CA ALA A 179 -0.36 -0.38 14.16
C ALA A 179 0.20 -1.58 13.38
N ALA A 180 0.43 -1.42 12.08
CA ALA A 180 1.00 -2.45 11.22
C ALA A 180 2.50 -2.73 11.47
N ILE A 181 3.23 -1.77 12.04
CA ILE A 181 4.65 -1.91 12.37
C ILE A 181 4.89 -2.14 13.86
N GLU A 182 3.83 -2.21 14.66
CA GLU A 182 3.96 -2.46 16.09
C GLU A 182 4.69 -3.77 16.37
N GLY A 183 5.71 -3.72 17.22
CA GLY A 183 6.54 -4.86 17.56
C GLY A 183 7.58 -5.24 16.48
N ALA A 184 7.73 -4.47 15.42
CA ALA A 184 8.79 -4.70 14.43
C ALA A 184 10.18 -4.61 15.09
N PRO A 185 11.14 -5.47 14.68
CA PRO A 185 12.50 -5.45 15.22
C PRO A 185 13.20 -4.10 15.00
N ALA A 186 13.96 -3.64 15.98
CA ALA A 186 14.63 -2.32 15.95
C ALA A 186 15.69 -2.17 14.84
N ASP A 187 16.21 -3.28 14.31
CA ASP A 187 17.16 -3.30 13.20
C ASP A 187 16.48 -3.39 11.81
N LEU A 188 15.15 -3.40 11.75
CA LEU A 188 14.37 -3.29 10.53
C LEU A 188 14.07 -1.82 10.23
N ALA A 189 14.70 -1.27 9.20
CA ALA A 189 14.36 0.07 8.71
C ALA A 189 13.06 0.02 7.91
N ILE A 190 12.05 0.74 8.38
CA ILE A 190 10.77 0.94 7.64
C ILE A 190 10.67 2.43 7.31
N THR A 191 10.48 2.71 6.04
CA THR A 191 10.40 4.09 5.51
C THR A 191 9.10 4.28 4.75
N THR A 192 8.63 5.51 4.64
CA THR A 192 7.46 5.87 3.83
C THR A 192 7.90 6.62 2.58
N HIS A 193 7.34 6.23 1.43
CA HIS A 193 7.40 6.98 0.18
C HIS A 193 6.05 7.62 -0.09
N VAL A 194 6.03 8.93 -0.23
CA VAL A 194 4.84 9.70 -0.58
C VAL A 194 4.89 10.04 -2.07
N CYS A 195 3.89 9.56 -2.80
CA CYS A 195 3.78 9.70 -4.25
C CYS A 195 2.50 10.46 -4.64
N ARG A 196 2.57 11.23 -5.72
CA ARG A 196 1.40 11.90 -6.33
C ARG A 196 0.90 11.20 -7.59
N GLY A 197 1.30 9.94 -7.76
CA GLY A 197 0.97 9.12 -8.92
C GLY A 197 1.98 9.26 -10.05
N ASN A 198 2.20 8.14 -10.75
CA ASN A 198 2.97 8.10 -11.99
C ASN A 198 2.51 6.89 -12.82
N TYR A 199 1.87 7.16 -13.94
CA TYR A 199 1.49 6.16 -14.93
C TYR A 199 1.75 6.71 -16.32
N HIS A 200 2.51 5.98 -17.15
CA HIS A 200 2.94 6.44 -18.49
C HIS A 200 3.54 7.85 -18.52
N SER A 201 4.26 8.23 -17.45
CA SER A 201 4.85 9.56 -17.25
C SER A 201 3.83 10.68 -16.99
N THR A 202 2.59 10.35 -16.62
CA THR A 202 1.61 11.31 -16.11
C THR A 202 1.41 11.15 -14.61
N TYR A 203 0.96 12.21 -13.95
CA TYR A 203 0.66 12.23 -12.52
C TYR A 203 -0.86 12.15 -12.28
N ALA A 204 -1.26 11.82 -11.05
CA ALA A 204 -2.66 11.79 -10.66
C ALA A 204 -3.06 13.05 -9.87
N PHE A 205 -2.19 13.54 -8.99
CA PHE A 205 -2.47 14.63 -8.06
C PHE A 205 -1.39 15.71 -8.13
N GLU A 206 -1.76 16.96 -7.83
CA GLU A 206 -0.88 18.12 -7.75
C GLU A 206 -0.78 18.65 -6.30
N GLY A 207 0.05 19.68 -6.09
CA GLY A 207 0.17 20.37 -4.83
C GLY A 207 1.51 20.15 -4.12
N ASP A 208 1.74 20.92 -3.06
CA ASP A 208 2.87 20.76 -2.16
C ASP A 208 2.53 19.81 -1.00
N TYR A 209 3.50 19.54 -0.14
CA TYR A 209 3.33 18.61 0.98
C TYR A 209 2.92 19.29 2.30
N ASP A 210 2.73 20.61 2.33
CA ASP A 210 2.36 21.35 3.54
C ASP A 210 1.09 20.80 4.23
N PRO A 211 0.02 20.40 3.50
CA PRO A 211 -1.18 19.84 4.13
C PRO A 211 -0.95 18.54 4.90
N VAL A 212 0.05 17.76 4.51
CA VAL A 212 0.31 16.42 5.08
C VAL A 212 1.57 16.36 5.93
N ALA A 213 2.41 17.39 5.88
CA ALA A 213 3.67 17.44 6.63
C ALA A 213 3.51 17.35 8.17
N PRO A 214 2.38 17.75 8.78
CA PRO A 214 2.17 17.57 10.23
C PRO A 214 1.97 16.12 10.68
N TYR A 215 1.67 15.20 9.78
CA TYR A 215 1.39 13.80 10.03
C TYR A 215 2.60 12.91 9.69
#